data_233e534ffbcaa721340d22439293880d
#
_entry.id   233e534ffbcaa721340d22439293880d
#
_cell.length_a   1.000
_cell.length_b   1.000
_cell.length_c   1.000
_cell.angle_alpha   90.00
_cell.angle_beta   90.00
_cell.angle_gamma   90.00
#
_symmetry.space_group_name_H-M   'P 1'
#
loop_
_entity.id
_entity.type
_entity.pdbx_description
1 polymer ?
#
loop_
_entity_poly.entity_id
_entity_poly.type
_entity_poly.pdbx_seq_one_letter_code
_entity_poly.pdbx_strand_id
1 'polypeptide(L)'
;SYSSRGPRRDNGDGNPVNELIPELSAPGTNIVQAEGCVSSGGCNNFLGGDASGNTYTGRGSGTSYATPTVTGVIALIMEANENLTPLQIKEVLKQTSERRGEPSAPEVDPYWNREFGYGMVDAYEAVSFALRLNDLGYLEDIDPTIQNHLLNLVDSNGTINATGHSWAQMGSIDRVEYRVDSGEWIETEYSATPSELGPLAPFQWHVILNPHKIGSGPHEIEVRAVSDSGYSLPVLATVHGLGGEKGSISISPAAIAVVVGAFVIWVAALFLIRHKSDGEIESMISKLTKGPTSSIDDGVLVAEFVDETGP
;
A
#
# COMPACT_ATOMS: atom_id res chain seq x y z
N SER A 1 -3.35 28.56 0.36
CA SER A 1 -3.69 27.37 -0.45
C SER A 1 -4.88 27.68 -1.34
N TYR A 2 -4.82 27.28 -2.59
CA TYR A 2 -5.91 27.43 -3.59
C TYR A 2 -6.62 26.08 -3.86
N SER A 3 -6.20 25.01 -3.17
CA SER A 3 -6.84 23.70 -3.26
C SER A 3 -8.25 23.74 -2.68
N SER A 4 -9.19 23.09 -3.35
CA SER A 4 -10.53 22.89 -2.83
C SER A 4 -10.50 22.06 -1.57
N ARG A 5 -11.38 22.37 -0.61
CA ARG A 5 -11.52 21.68 0.67
C ARG A 5 -12.97 21.24 0.84
N GLY A 6 -13.14 20.15 1.57
CA GLY A 6 -14.44 19.65 1.95
C GLY A 6 -15.00 20.22 3.27
N PRO A 7 -16.12 19.69 3.73
CA PRO A 7 -17.04 18.83 2.97
C PRO A 7 -17.77 19.61 1.86
N ARG A 8 -18.41 18.88 0.92
CA ARG A 8 -19.34 19.55 -0.01
C ARG A 8 -20.60 20.01 0.76
N ARG A 9 -21.40 20.83 0.11
CA ARG A 9 -22.67 21.27 0.69
C ARG A 9 -23.63 20.08 0.79
N ASP A 10 -24.34 19.99 1.93
CA ASP A 10 -25.41 19.02 2.15
C ASP A 10 -26.42 19.05 0.98
N ASN A 11 -26.70 17.88 0.44
CA ASN A 11 -27.64 17.67 -0.67
C ASN A 11 -29.07 17.37 -0.17
N GLY A 12 -29.26 17.25 1.15
CA GLY A 12 -30.55 17.00 1.79
C GLY A 12 -31.01 15.54 1.78
N ASP A 13 -30.10 14.57 1.47
CA ASP A 13 -30.44 13.14 1.49
C ASP A 13 -30.37 12.53 2.91
N GLY A 14 -29.87 13.28 3.88
CA GLY A 14 -29.73 12.85 5.28
C GLY A 14 -28.54 11.92 5.51
N ASN A 15 -27.67 11.71 4.51
CA ASN A 15 -26.46 10.89 4.64
C ASN A 15 -25.20 11.78 4.64
N PRO A 16 -24.65 12.12 5.80
CA PRO A 16 -23.50 13.01 5.89
C PRO A 16 -22.20 12.41 5.28
N VAL A 17 -22.14 11.10 5.08
CA VAL A 17 -20.97 10.44 4.47
C VAL A 17 -20.80 10.89 3.02
N ASN A 18 -21.88 11.11 2.29
CA ASN A 18 -21.84 11.57 0.90
C ASN A 18 -21.24 12.97 0.76
N GLU A 19 -21.16 13.73 1.85
CA GLU A 19 -20.60 15.07 1.89
C GLU A 19 -19.08 15.09 2.09
N LEU A 20 -18.48 13.97 2.50
CA LEU A 20 -17.06 13.86 2.84
C LEU A 20 -16.17 13.75 1.59
N ILE A 21 -16.08 14.83 0.83
CA ILE A 21 -15.20 14.98 -0.32
C ILE A 21 -14.28 16.20 -0.17
N PRO A 22 -13.04 16.16 -0.71
CA PRO A 22 -12.45 15.09 -1.54
C PRO A 22 -12.16 13.83 -0.72
N GLU A 23 -12.15 12.66 -1.40
CA GLU A 23 -11.74 11.39 -0.76
C GLU A 23 -10.23 11.31 -0.56
N LEU A 24 -9.44 11.87 -1.49
CA LEU A 24 -7.99 11.72 -1.48
C LEU A 24 -7.31 13.01 -1.90
N SER A 25 -6.04 13.12 -1.57
CA SER A 25 -5.12 14.11 -2.11
C SER A 25 -3.97 13.42 -2.87
N ALA A 26 -3.38 14.17 -3.80
CA ALA A 26 -2.23 13.75 -4.57
C ALA A 26 -1.33 14.95 -4.89
N PRO A 27 -0.05 14.73 -5.27
CA PRO A 27 0.82 15.80 -5.70
C PRO A 27 0.20 16.61 -6.85
N GLY A 28 0.08 17.92 -6.68
CA GLY A 28 -0.54 18.83 -7.64
C GLY A 28 0.18 20.17 -7.76
N THR A 29 1.43 20.27 -7.30
CA THR A 29 2.23 21.51 -7.35
C THR A 29 3.56 21.26 -8.04
N ASN A 30 3.92 22.13 -8.99
CA ASN A 30 5.15 22.02 -9.78
C ASN A 30 5.29 20.66 -10.51
N ILE A 31 4.21 20.17 -11.06
CA ILE A 31 4.16 18.90 -11.78
C ILE A 31 4.73 19.11 -13.19
N VAL A 32 5.70 18.27 -13.55
CA VAL A 32 6.17 18.11 -14.92
C VAL A 32 5.32 17.05 -15.60
N GLN A 33 4.81 17.34 -16.77
CA GLN A 33 3.89 16.46 -17.51
C GLN A 33 4.34 16.29 -18.97
N ALA A 34 3.85 15.23 -19.59
CA ALA A 34 4.03 15.06 -21.04
C ALA A 34 3.35 16.21 -21.80
N GLU A 35 4.02 16.71 -22.82
CA GLU A 35 3.46 17.75 -23.68
C GLU A 35 2.81 17.13 -24.91
N GLY A 36 1.59 17.61 -25.21
CA GLY A 36 0.86 17.18 -26.42
C GLY A 36 1.46 17.73 -27.72
N CYS A 37 2.53 18.51 -27.64
CA CYS A 37 3.08 19.23 -28.76
C CYS A 37 4.58 18.99 -28.86
N VAL A 38 4.98 18.24 -29.86
CA VAL A 38 6.38 17.83 -30.12
C VAL A 38 7.14 18.70 -31.13
N SER A 39 6.50 19.70 -31.72
CA SER A 39 7.14 20.58 -32.72
C SER A 39 7.05 22.04 -32.32
N SER A 40 8.21 22.71 -32.37
CA SER A 40 8.29 24.17 -32.26
C SER A 40 7.47 24.84 -33.36
N GLY A 41 6.42 25.57 -33.03
CA GLY A 41 5.74 26.47 -33.93
C GLY A 41 4.24 26.34 -34.09
N GLY A 42 3.59 25.38 -33.48
CA GLY A 42 2.13 25.19 -33.53
C GLY A 42 1.44 25.01 -32.18
N CYS A 43 2.23 24.99 -31.11
CA CYS A 43 1.71 24.76 -29.77
C CYS A 43 1.34 26.08 -29.13
N ASN A 44 0.07 26.33 -28.99
CA ASN A 44 -0.37 27.37 -28.04
C ASN A 44 -0.01 26.92 -26.64
N ASN A 45 0.82 27.66 -25.95
CA ASN A 45 1.18 27.49 -24.53
C ASN A 45 -0.05 27.70 -23.61
N PHE A 46 -1.14 26.98 -23.89
CA PHE A 46 -2.38 27.14 -23.14
C PHE A 46 -2.21 26.73 -21.67
N LEU A 47 -1.25 25.84 -21.40
CA LEU A 47 -0.95 25.34 -20.06
C LEU A 47 0.39 25.82 -19.49
N GLY A 48 1.02 26.81 -20.11
CA GLY A 48 2.27 27.39 -19.62
C GLY A 48 3.50 26.53 -19.82
N GLY A 49 3.45 25.55 -20.72
CA GLY A 49 4.60 24.80 -21.18
C GLY A 49 5.39 25.57 -22.20
N ASP A 50 6.70 25.39 -22.24
CA ASP A 50 7.48 25.81 -23.37
C ASP A 50 7.64 24.62 -24.34
N ALA A 51 7.62 24.90 -25.64
CA ALA A 51 7.86 23.91 -26.68
C ALA A 51 9.37 23.61 -26.76
N SER A 52 9.93 23.02 -25.71
CA SER A 52 11.34 22.73 -25.58
C SER A 52 11.83 21.62 -26.51
N GLY A 53 10.93 20.97 -27.25
CA GLY A 53 11.25 19.85 -28.12
C GLY A 53 11.58 18.52 -27.38
N ASN A 54 11.49 18.50 -26.05
CA ASN A 54 11.78 17.31 -25.23
C ASN A 54 10.53 16.53 -24.84
N THR A 55 9.36 16.86 -25.39
CA THR A 55 8.06 16.22 -25.10
C THR A 55 7.51 16.44 -23.69
N TYR A 56 8.18 17.24 -22.88
CA TYR A 56 7.72 17.59 -21.53
C TYR A 56 7.53 19.09 -21.43
N THR A 57 6.44 19.48 -20.76
CA THR A 57 6.15 20.87 -20.47
C THR A 57 6.76 21.31 -19.16
N GLY A 58 6.80 22.63 -18.97
CA GLY A 58 7.16 23.24 -17.70
C GLY A 58 6.24 22.83 -16.54
N ARG A 59 6.52 23.36 -15.38
CA ARG A 59 5.82 22.99 -14.13
C ARG A 59 4.45 23.61 -14.05
N GLY A 60 3.44 22.77 -13.96
CA GLY A 60 2.05 23.18 -13.68
C GLY A 60 1.64 22.93 -12.24
N SER A 61 0.59 23.64 -11.78
CA SER A 61 0.06 23.46 -10.43
C SER A 61 -1.48 23.56 -10.42
N GLY A 62 -2.11 22.67 -9.69
CA GLY A 62 -3.58 22.64 -9.53
C GLY A 62 -4.08 21.24 -9.21
N THR A 63 -5.33 21.13 -8.75
CA THR A 63 -6.01 19.84 -8.58
C THR A 63 -6.15 19.08 -9.91
N SER A 64 -6.18 19.81 -11.04
CA SER A 64 -6.14 19.22 -12.40
C SER A 64 -4.87 18.41 -12.70
N TYR A 65 -3.78 18.63 -11.96
CA TYR A 65 -2.57 17.83 -12.04
C TYR A 65 -2.57 16.69 -11.01
N ALA A 66 -3.23 16.85 -9.88
CA ALA A 66 -3.39 15.80 -8.88
C ALA A 66 -4.31 14.67 -9.37
N THR A 67 -5.40 15.00 -10.04
CA THR A 67 -6.39 14.03 -10.54
C THR A 67 -5.78 12.96 -11.45
N PRO A 68 -5.01 13.28 -12.52
CA PRO A 68 -4.41 12.26 -13.37
C PRO A 68 -3.37 11.40 -12.62
N THR A 69 -2.74 11.90 -11.57
CA THR A 69 -1.87 11.09 -10.72
C THR A 69 -2.66 9.96 -10.06
N VAL A 70 -3.81 10.27 -9.44
CA VAL A 70 -4.70 9.24 -8.87
C VAL A 70 -5.24 8.31 -9.96
N THR A 71 -5.59 8.82 -11.14
CA THR A 71 -6.04 8.00 -12.27
C THR A 71 -4.97 6.99 -12.69
N GLY A 72 -3.71 7.39 -12.71
CA GLY A 72 -2.58 6.48 -12.99
C GLY A 72 -2.44 5.39 -11.93
N VAL A 73 -2.60 5.73 -10.64
CA VAL A 73 -2.58 4.73 -9.56
C VAL A 73 -3.77 3.75 -9.69
N ILE A 74 -4.96 4.25 -10.03
CA ILE A 74 -6.12 3.37 -10.30
C ILE A 74 -5.83 2.39 -11.43
N ALA A 75 -5.19 2.82 -12.51
CA ALA A 75 -4.82 1.93 -13.61
C ALA A 75 -3.85 0.83 -13.15
N LEU A 76 -2.90 1.14 -12.29
CA LEU A 76 -1.98 0.15 -11.70
C LEU A 76 -2.71 -0.82 -10.76
N ILE A 77 -3.68 -0.34 -9.98
CA ILE A 77 -4.54 -1.19 -9.14
C ILE A 77 -5.33 -2.18 -10.00
N MET A 78 -5.93 -1.70 -11.10
CA MET A 78 -6.69 -2.54 -12.04
C MET A 78 -5.81 -3.57 -12.75
N GLU A 79 -4.57 -3.23 -13.05
CA GLU A 79 -3.58 -4.20 -13.58
C GLU A 79 -3.21 -5.25 -12.54
N ALA A 80 -3.07 -4.85 -11.27
CA ALA A 80 -2.74 -5.74 -10.17
C ALA A 80 -3.89 -6.70 -9.82
N ASN A 81 -5.14 -6.23 -9.92
CA ASN A 81 -6.34 -7.02 -9.62
C ASN A 81 -7.52 -6.54 -10.47
N GLU A 82 -7.77 -7.22 -11.58
CA GLU A 82 -8.85 -6.89 -12.53
C GLU A 82 -10.26 -7.21 -12.01
N ASN A 83 -10.37 -7.96 -10.90
CA ASN A 83 -11.66 -8.35 -10.32
C ASN A 83 -12.25 -7.28 -9.39
N LEU A 84 -11.49 -6.23 -9.07
CA LEU A 84 -11.96 -5.16 -8.20
C LEU A 84 -13.00 -4.28 -8.91
N THR A 85 -14.13 -4.07 -8.26
CA THR A 85 -15.11 -3.09 -8.70
C THR A 85 -14.61 -1.65 -8.46
N PRO A 86 -15.14 -0.62 -9.15
CA PRO A 86 -14.74 0.77 -8.93
C PRO A 86 -14.91 1.24 -7.48
N LEU A 87 -15.91 0.75 -6.76
CA LEU A 87 -16.13 1.09 -5.35
C LEU A 87 -15.10 0.41 -4.45
N GLN A 88 -14.74 -0.84 -4.72
CA GLN A 88 -13.66 -1.54 -4.00
C GLN A 88 -12.30 -0.87 -4.25
N ILE A 89 -12.00 -0.42 -5.48
CA ILE A 89 -10.80 0.37 -5.77
C ILE A 89 -10.77 1.66 -4.95
N LYS A 90 -11.90 2.33 -4.81
CA LYS A 90 -12.02 3.53 -3.97
C LYS A 90 -11.69 3.21 -2.50
N GLU A 91 -12.17 2.09 -1.97
CA GLU A 91 -11.86 1.66 -0.60
C GLU A 91 -10.39 1.24 -0.45
N VAL A 92 -9.79 0.57 -1.44
CA VAL A 92 -8.34 0.32 -1.48
C VAL A 92 -7.55 1.62 -1.31
N LEU A 93 -7.87 2.63 -2.11
CA LEU A 93 -7.20 3.92 -2.06
C LEU A 93 -7.37 4.62 -0.70
N LYS A 94 -8.54 4.54 -0.08
CA LYS A 94 -8.79 5.11 1.25
C LYS A 94 -7.97 4.43 2.34
N GLN A 95 -7.94 3.09 2.35
CA GLN A 95 -7.22 2.32 3.36
C GLN A 95 -5.71 2.47 3.26
N THR A 96 -5.18 2.61 2.05
CA THR A 96 -3.74 2.63 1.77
C THR A 96 -3.15 4.03 1.68
N SER A 97 -3.96 5.09 1.75
CA SER A 97 -3.46 6.45 1.69
C SER A 97 -2.68 6.83 2.95
N GLU A 98 -1.60 7.61 2.77
CA GLU A 98 -0.84 8.18 3.87
C GLU A 98 -1.68 9.25 4.58
N ARG A 99 -2.15 8.95 5.78
CA ARG A 99 -3.01 9.84 6.56
C ARG A 99 -2.33 11.15 6.88
N ARG A 100 -3.07 12.25 6.73
CA ARG A 100 -2.58 13.60 7.00
C ARG A 100 -3.64 14.46 7.68
N GLY A 101 -3.21 15.14 8.74
CA GLY A 101 -4.09 15.99 9.56
C GLY A 101 -5.03 15.19 10.46
N GLU A 102 -5.71 15.90 11.35
CA GLU A 102 -6.69 15.32 12.26
C GLU A 102 -8.04 15.16 11.55
N PRO A 103 -8.86 14.16 11.91
CA PRO A 103 -10.20 13.99 11.41
C PRO A 103 -11.05 15.26 11.58
N SER A 104 -11.85 15.61 10.58
CA SER A 104 -12.65 16.81 10.59
C SER A 104 -14.12 16.58 10.92
N ALA A 105 -14.58 15.33 10.89
CA ALA A 105 -15.94 14.90 11.23
C ALA A 105 -15.91 13.51 11.90
N PRO A 106 -15.23 13.36 13.06
CA PRO A 106 -14.98 12.06 13.67
C PRO A 106 -16.24 11.31 14.10
N GLU A 107 -17.36 12.02 14.28
CA GLU A 107 -18.66 11.45 14.58
C GLU A 107 -19.31 10.75 13.37
N VAL A 108 -18.87 11.10 12.15
CA VAL A 108 -19.35 10.52 10.89
C VAL A 108 -18.31 9.56 10.34
N ASP A 109 -17.05 10.00 10.31
CA ASP A 109 -15.92 9.26 9.80
C ASP A 109 -14.66 9.63 10.60
N PRO A 110 -14.07 8.67 11.33
CA PRO A 110 -12.93 8.93 12.21
C PRO A 110 -11.60 9.12 11.48
N TYR A 111 -11.57 9.08 10.15
CA TYR A 111 -10.35 9.16 9.35
C TYR A 111 -10.35 10.28 8.32
N TRP A 112 -11.51 10.77 7.92
CA TRP A 112 -11.61 11.78 6.90
C TRP A 112 -11.17 13.18 7.40
N ASN A 113 -10.32 13.83 6.61
CA ASN A 113 -9.86 15.20 6.84
C ASN A 113 -10.32 16.12 5.70
N ARG A 114 -10.82 17.30 6.04
CA ARG A 114 -11.36 18.26 5.06
C ARG A 114 -10.34 18.79 4.05
N GLU A 115 -9.05 18.71 4.36
CA GLU A 115 -7.96 19.24 3.51
C GLU A 115 -7.33 18.15 2.65
N PHE A 116 -7.27 16.91 3.18
CA PHE A 116 -6.55 15.79 2.58
C PHE A 116 -7.43 14.60 2.21
N GLY A 117 -8.71 14.61 2.54
CA GLY A 117 -9.55 13.43 2.46
C GLY A 117 -9.09 12.36 3.44
N TYR A 118 -8.99 11.11 3.00
CA TYR A 118 -8.40 10.02 3.78
C TYR A 118 -6.86 10.06 3.82
N GLY A 119 -6.24 10.90 3.00
CA GLY A 119 -4.80 11.11 2.99
C GLY A 119 -4.21 11.37 1.60
N MET A 120 -2.89 11.32 1.54
CA MET A 120 -2.13 11.38 0.30
C MET A 120 -2.09 9.98 -0.34
N VAL A 121 -2.39 9.89 -1.63
CA VAL A 121 -2.32 8.61 -2.36
C VAL A 121 -0.92 8.00 -2.25
N ASP A 122 -0.88 6.72 -1.91
CA ASP A 122 0.33 5.89 -1.93
C ASP A 122 0.15 4.78 -2.97
N ALA A 123 0.89 4.90 -4.07
CA ALA A 123 0.77 3.98 -5.19
C ALA A 123 1.33 2.58 -4.85
N TYR A 124 2.41 2.53 -4.06
CA TYR A 124 3.04 1.27 -3.68
C TYR A 124 2.13 0.46 -2.75
N GLU A 125 1.63 1.10 -1.70
CA GLU A 125 0.73 0.44 -0.75
C GLU A 125 -0.57 0.03 -1.43
N ALA A 126 -1.15 0.87 -2.30
CA ALA A 126 -2.38 0.56 -3.01
C ALA A 126 -2.25 -0.64 -3.96
N VAL A 127 -1.17 -0.71 -4.73
CA VAL A 127 -0.91 -1.84 -5.65
C VAL A 127 -0.57 -3.11 -4.87
N SER A 128 0.27 -3.01 -3.84
CA SER A 128 0.62 -4.14 -2.98
C SER A 128 -0.60 -4.73 -2.28
N PHE A 129 -1.51 -3.87 -1.82
CA PHE A 129 -2.76 -4.29 -1.21
C PHE A 129 -3.69 -4.96 -2.22
N ALA A 130 -3.85 -4.39 -3.42
CA ALA A 130 -4.65 -4.96 -4.50
C ALA A 130 -4.17 -6.37 -4.91
N LEU A 131 -2.85 -6.59 -4.96
CA LEU A 131 -2.27 -7.91 -5.22
C LEU A 131 -2.64 -8.93 -4.12
N ARG A 132 -2.58 -8.51 -2.84
CA ARG A 132 -2.96 -9.38 -1.70
C ARG A 132 -4.44 -9.74 -1.73
N LEU A 133 -5.30 -8.86 -2.25
CA LEU A 133 -6.73 -9.12 -2.37
C LEU A 133 -7.07 -10.23 -3.40
N ASN A 134 -6.18 -10.54 -4.34
CA ASN A 134 -6.39 -11.67 -5.28
C ASN A 134 -6.53 -13.02 -4.58
N ASP A 135 -5.90 -13.18 -3.42
CA ASP A 135 -5.90 -14.44 -2.66
C ASP A 135 -7.08 -14.55 -1.69
N LEU A 136 -7.95 -13.51 -1.61
CA LEU A 136 -9.14 -13.55 -0.77
C LEU A 136 -10.24 -14.40 -1.40
N GLY A 137 -10.63 -15.47 -0.70
CA GLY A 137 -11.70 -16.35 -1.14
C GLY A 137 -13.13 -15.76 -1.08
N TYR A 138 -13.29 -14.50 -0.65
CA TYR A 138 -14.58 -13.81 -0.47
C TYR A 138 -14.60 -12.40 -1.11
N LEU A 139 -13.75 -12.15 -2.10
CA LEU A 139 -13.66 -10.84 -2.76
C LEU A 139 -14.99 -10.39 -3.38
N GLU A 140 -15.79 -11.34 -3.89
CA GLU A 140 -17.10 -11.07 -4.48
C GLU A 140 -18.15 -10.66 -3.43
N ASP A 141 -17.95 -11.05 -2.18
CA ASP A 141 -18.86 -10.75 -1.05
C ASP A 141 -18.51 -9.43 -0.33
N ILE A 142 -17.52 -8.68 -0.84
CA ILE A 142 -17.14 -7.40 -0.24
C ILE A 142 -18.16 -6.32 -0.58
N ASP A 143 -18.79 -5.77 0.47
CA ASP A 143 -19.65 -4.61 0.39
C ASP A 143 -18.84 -3.33 0.68
N PRO A 144 -18.59 -2.48 -0.31
CA PRO A 144 -17.80 -1.25 -0.15
C PRO A 144 -18.48 -0.17 0.71
N THR A 145 -19.74 -0.38 1.12
CA THR A 145 -20.41 0.53 2.06
C THR A 145 -20.06 0.26 3.52
N ILE A 146 -19.40 -0.87 3.79
CA ILE A 146 -18.89 -1.24 5.10
C ILE A 146 -17.43 -0.80 5.20
N GLN A 147 -17.14 0.08 6.12
CA GLN A 147 -15.81 0.62 6.35
C GLN A 147 -15.12 -0.13 7.48
N ASN A 148 -13.85 -0.41 7.29
CA ASN A 148 -13.00 -1.03 8.31
C ASN A 148 -11.56 -0.53 8.13
N HIS A 149 -11.04 0.22 9.09
CA HIS A 149 -9.75 0.85 8.98
C HIS A 149 -8.88 0.61 10.21
N LEU A 150 -7.60 0.35 9.98
CA LEU A 150 -6.61 0.27 11.05
C LEU A 150 -6.33 1.66 11.61
N LEU A 151 -6.39 1.81 12.93
CA LEU A 151 -5.97 3.01 13.65
C LEU A 151 -4.51 2.92 14.07
N ASN A 152 -4.14 1.82 14.70
CA ASN A 152 -2.81 1.62 15.26
C ASN A 152 -2.44 0.13 15.30
N LEU A 153 -1.17 -0.16 15.10
CA LEU A 153 -0.58 -1.48 15.28
C LEU A 153 0.68 -1.35 16.13
N VAL A 154 0.68 -1.99 17.28
CA VAL A 154 1.85 -2.13 18.15
C VAL A 154 2.29 -3.59 18.13
N ASP A 155 3.41 -3.86 17.53
CA ASP A 155 4.07 -5.16 17.52
C ASP A 155 5.30 -5.09 18.43
N SER A 156 5.23 -5.70 19.57
CA SER A 156 6.27 -5.70 20.58
C SER A 156 6.56 -7.11 21.09
N ASN A 157 7.71 -7.29 21.76
CA ASN A 157 8.16 -8.58 22.25
C ASN A 157 7.22 -9.29 23.24
N GLY A 158 6.21 -8.60 23.72
CA GLY A 158 5.26 -9.17 24.70
C GLY A 158 3.83 -9.24 24.22
N THR A 159 3.42 -8.40 23.28
CA THR A 159 2.03 -8.30 22.85
C THR A 159 1.94 -7.65 21.48
N ILE A 160 1.10 -8.22 20.63
CA ILE A 160 0.67 -7.58 19.39
C ILE A 160 -0.72 -7.00 19.66
N ASN A 161 -0.87 -5.71 19.44
CA ASN A 161 -2.13 -5.00 19.63
C ASN A 161 -2.47 -4.22 18.37
N ALA A 162 -3.51 -4.65 17.67
CA ALA A 162 -4.08 -3.93 16.55
C ALA A 162 -5.42 -3.33 16.98
N THR A 163 -5.62 -2.06 16.66
CA THR A 163 -6.86 -1.33 16.93
C THR A 163 -7.34 -0.65 15.68
N GLY A 164 -8.64 -0.57 15.51
CA GLY A 164 -9.23 0.11 14.36
C GLY A 164 -10.67 0.52 14.61
N HIS A 165 -11.29 1.07 13.57
CA HIS A 165 -12.70 1.43 13.59
C HIS A 165 -13.43 0.77 12.44
N SER A 166 -14.68 0.40 12.72
CA SER A 166 -15.62 -0.05 11.71
C SER A 166 -16.92 0.74 11.79
N TRP A 167 -17.53 1.00 10.65
CA TRP A 167 -18.85 1.61 10.54
C TRP A 167 -19.48 1.27 9.19
N ALA A 168 -20.79 1.33 9.11
CA ALA A 168 -21.52 1.13 7.87
C ALA A 168 -22.01 2.47 7.35
N GLN A 169 -21.91 2.70 6.05
CA GLN A 169 -22.53 3.86 5.40
C GLN A 169 -24.03 3.63 5.22
N MET A 170 -24.45 2.38 5.11
CA MET A 170 -25.83 1.92 5.07
C MET A 170 -25.94 0.59 5.82
N GLY A 171 -27.07 0.34 6.46
CA GLY A 171 -27.30 -0.88 7.24
C GLY A 171 -26.61 -0.87 8.60
N SER A 172 -26.15 -2.00 9.06
CA SER A 172 -25.48 -2.16 10.35
C SER A 172 -24.37 -3.21 10.25
N ILE A 173 -23.40 -3.12 11.13
CA ILE A 173 -22.39 -4.15 11.31
C ILE A 173 -22.83 -5.09 12.42
N ASP A 174 -22.75 -6.39 12.18
CA ASP A 174 -23.07 -7.42 13.15
C ASP A 174 -21.91 -7.66 14.12
N ARG A 175 -20.71 -7.79 13.54
CA ARG A 175 -19.47 -8.04 14.29
C ARG A 175 -18.24 -7.66 13.47
N VAL A 176 -17.09 -7.61 14.13
CA VAL A 176 -15.77 -7.58 13.48
C VAL A 176 -15.02 -8.83 13.89
N GLU A 177 -14.42 -9.49 12.95
CA GLU A 177 -13.69 -10.73 13.16
C GLU A 177 -12.28 -10.64 12.55
N TYR A 178 -11.36 -11.37 13.14
CA TYR A 178 -9.98 -11.46 12.66
C TYR A 178 -9.54 -12.91 12.53
N ARG A 179 -8.50 -13.11 11.72
CA ARG A 179 -7.73 -14.35 11.67
C ARG A 179 -6.25 -14.06 11.56
N VAL A 180 -5.43 -15.04 11.90
CA VAL A 180 -3.99 -15.01 11.66
C VAL A 180 -3.69 -15.99 10.53
N ASP A 181 -3.01 -15.54 9.51
CA ASP A 181 -2.77 -16.27 8.27
C ASP A 181 -4.10 -16.73 7.64
N SER A 182 -4.24 -18.00 7.36
CA SER A 182 -5.49 -18.59 6.86
C SER A 182 -6.23 -19.39 7.94
N GLY A 183 -6.06 -19.04 9.23
CA GLY A 183 -6.69 -19.69 10.35
C GLY A 183 -8.20 -19.45 10.46
N GLU A 184 -8.80 -19.90 11.56
CA GLU A 184 -10.20 -19.68 11.86
C GLU A 184 -10.48 -18.22 12.18
N TRP A 185 -11.70 -17.75 11.82
CA TRP A 185 -12.18 -16.42 12.17
C TRP A 185 -12.56 -16.36 13.64
N ILE A 186 -12.11 -15.33 14.32
CA ILE A 186 -12.33 -15.07 15.75
C ILE A 186 -12.92 -13.67 15.88
N GLU A 187 -13.98 -13.50 16.65
CA GLU A 187 -14.56 -12.19 16.91
C GLU A 187 -13.58 -11.30 17.71
N THR A 188 -13.51 -10.02 17.36
CA THR A 188 -12.65 -9.05 18.04
C THR A 188 -13.25 -8.59 19.37
N GLU A 189 -12.45 -7.92 20.21
CA GLU A 189 -12.94 -7.17 21.35
C GLU A 189 -13.37 -5.76 20.92
N TYR A 190 -14.38 -5.20 21.60
CA TYR A 190 -14.92 -3.86 21.32
C TYR A 190 -14.85 -2.96 22.53
N SER A 191 -14.67 -1.65 22.29
CA SER A 191 -14.87 -0.64 23.33
C SER A 191 -16.34 -0.42 23.69
N ALA A 192 -17.23 -0.57 22.67
CA ALA A 192 -18.67 -0.64 22.79
C ALA A 192 -19.17 -1.49 21.61
N THR A 193 -20.22 -2.28 21.82
CA THR A 193 -20.76 -3.14 20.76
C THR A 193 -21.44 -2.32 19.66
N PRO A 194 -21.46 -2.78 18.40
CA PRO A 194 -22.15 -2.10 17.30
C PRO A 194 -23.60 -1.76 17.62
N SER A 195 -24.31 -2.65 18.30
CA SER A 195 -25.72 -2.47 18.70
C SER A 195 -25.94 -1.36 19.73
N GLU A 196 -24.95 -1.02 20.55
CA GLU A 196 -25.04 0.02 21.58
C GLU A 196 -24.87 1.42 21.02
N LEU A 197 -24.11 1.58 19.92
CA LEU A 197 -23.77 2.87 19.34
C LEU A 197 -24.74 3.33 18.24
N GLY A 198 -25.53 2.42 17.71
CA GLY A 198 -26.43 2.68 16.58
C GLY A 198 -25.81 2.31 15.23
N PRO A 199 -26.64 2.21 14.18
CA PRO A 199 -26.27 1.50 12.96
C PRO A 199 -25.16 2.17 12.13
N LEU A 200 -25.06 3.50 12.19
CA LEU A 200 -24.10 4.26 11.36
C LEU A 200 -22.90 4.80 12.16
N ALA A 201 -22.89 4.61 13.48
CA ALA A 201 -21.85 5.17 14.33
C ALA A 201 -20.55 4.35 14.24
N PRO A 202 -19.39 5.00 14.04
CA PRO A 202 -18.12 4.31 14.13
C PRO A 202 -17.88 3.73 15.52
N PHE A 203 -17.40 2.51 15.58
CA PHE A 203 -17.01 1.87 16.84
C PHE A 203 -15.60 1.28 16.72
N GLN A 204 -14.92 1.21 17.87
CA GLN A 204 -13.54 0.76 17.94
C GLN A 204 -13.47 -0.72 18.28
N TRP A 205 -12.69 -1.44 17.50
CA TRP A 205 -12.34 -2.83 17.75
C TRP A 205 -10.87 -3.00 18.16
N HIS A 206 -10.58 -4.11 18.84
CA HIS A 206 -9.26 -4.46 19.35
C HIS A 206 -8.93 -5.92 19.03
N VAL A 207 -7.72 -6.17 18.53
CA VAL A 207 -7.13 -7.50 18.40
C VAL A 207 -5.87 -7.55 19.25
N ILE A 208 -5.88 -8.40 20.26
CA ILE A 208 -4.75 -8.58 21.17
C ILE A 208 -4.22 -10.00 21.03
N LEU A 209 -2.99 -10.14 20.57
CA LEU A 209 -2.34 -11.43 20.36
C LEU A 209 -1.08 -11.56 21.22
N ASN A 210 -0.85 -12.78 21.68
CA ASN A 210 0.42 -13.15 22.30
C ASN A 210 1.35 -13.67 21.18
N PRO A 211 2.48 -12.97 20.87
CA PRO A 211 3.37 -13.37 19.80
C PRO A 211 4.05 -14.73 20.06
N HIS A 212 4.06 -15.21 21.29
CA HIS A 212 4.57 -16.55 21.62
C HIS A 212 3.58 -17.68 21.30
N LYS A 213 2.31 -17.38 21.03
CA LYS A 213 1.29 -18.36 20.66
C LYS A 213 1.12 -18.52 19.13
N ILE A 214 1.74 -17.67 18.36
CA ILE A 214 1.83 -17.77 16.91
C ILE A 214 3.22 -18.26 16.53
N GLY A 215 3.37 -18.78 15.33
CA GLY A 215 4.65 -19.31 14.82
C GLY A 215 5.77 -18.27 14.92
N SER A 216 7.01 -18.68 14.72
CA SER A 216 8.14 -17.74 14.65
C SER A 216 8.25 -17.15 13.26
N GLY A 217 8.37 -15.85 13.15
CA GLY A 217 8.53 -15.12 11.89
C GLY A 217 7.35 -14.22 11.53
N PRO A 218 7.27 -13.75 10.29
CA PRO A 218 6.18 -12.88 9.85
C PRO A 218 4.88 -13.67 9.71
N HIS A 219 3.78 -13.09 10.17
CA HIS A 219 2.42 -13.57 10.07
C HIS A 219 1.52 -12.43 9.59
N GLU A 220 0.43 -12.76 8.93
CA GLU A 220 -0.56 -11.79 8.52
C GLU A 220 -1.78 -11.84 9.45
N ILE A 221 -2.16 -10.69 9.99
CA ILE A 221 -3.45 -10.49 10.62
C ILE A 221 -4.39 -9.92 9.57
N GLU A 222 -5.51 -10.57 9.40
CA GLU A 222 -6.61 -10.11 8.57
C GLU A 222 -7.82 -9.79 9.47
N VAL A 223 -8.37 -8.58 9.34
CA VAL A 223 -9.54 -8.12 10.12
C VAL A 223 -10.61 -7.65 9.17
N ARG A 224 -11.84 -8.13 9.31
CA ARG A 224 -13.00 -7.70 8.52
C ARG A 224 -14.21 -7.44 9.38
N ALA A 225 -15.02 -6.48 8.97
CA ALA A 225 -16.36 -6.28 9.49
C ALA A 225 -17.36 -7.14 8.71
N VAL A 226 -18.37 -7.63 9.39
CA VAL A 226 -19.40 -8.54 8.86
C VAL A 226 -20.76 -7.88 9.03
N SER A 227 -21.58 -7.93 8.01
CA SER A 227 -22.98 -7.52 8.02
C SER A 227 -23.83 -8.46 7.17
N ASP A 228 -25.14 -8.26 7.18
CA ASP A 228 -26.09 -9.02 6.35
C ASP A 228 -25.83 -8.83 4.83
N SER A 229 -25.22 -7.71 4.43
CA SER A 229 -24.91 -7.41 3.01
C SER A 229 -23.58 -7.98 2.54
N GLY A 230 -22.72 -8.45 3.44
CA GLY A 230 -21.41 -8.99 3.12
C GLY A 230 -20.31 -8.57 4.09
N TYR A 231 -19.10 -8.42 3.58
CA TYR A 231 -17.90 -8.10 4.37
C TYR A 231 -17.33 -6.74 3.98
N SER A 232 -16.67 -6.07 4.92
CA SER A 232 -15.82 -4.94 4.57
C SER A 232 -14.62 -5.39 3.76
N LEU A 233 -13.98 -4.45 3.07
CA LEU A 233 -12.59 -4.65 2.66
C LEU A 233 -11.74 -4.95 3.90
N PRO A 234 -10.89 -5.99 3.90
CA PRO A 234 -10.12 -6.35 5.10
C PRO A 234 -9.06 -5.31 5.45
N VAL A 235 -8.72 -5.22 6.71
CA VAL A 235 -7.44 -4.69 7.14
C VAL A 235 -6.44 -5.84 7.12
N LEU A 236 -5.33 -5.67 6.40
CA LEU A 236 -4.24 -6.62 6.32
C LEU A 236 -2.98 -6.03 6.98
N ALA A 237 -2.48 -6.67 8.02
CA ALA A 237 -1.33 -6.20 8.76
C ALA A 237 -0.31 -7.32 9.00
N THR A 238 0.98 -7.04 8.75
CA THR A 238 2.05 -7.98 9.04
C THR A 238 2.55 -7.78 10.46
N VAL A 239 2.67 -8.88 11.21
CA VAL A 239 3.17 -8.93 12.58
C VAL A 239 4.23 -10.01 12.73
N HIS A 240 5.01 -9.97 13.81
CA HIS A 240 6.08 -10.94 14.03
C HIS A 240 5.77 -11.84 15.22
N GLY A 241 5.56 -13.12 14.92
CA GLY A 241 5.48 -14.15 15.93
C GLY A 241 6.86 -14.49 16.52
N LEU A 242 6.89 -14.74 17.81
CA LEU A 242 8.10 -15.17 18.52
C LEU A 242 8.18 -16.70 18.68
N GLY A 243 7.10 -17.40 18.36
CA GLY A 243 6.98 -18.84 18.61
C GLY A 243 6.87 -19.16 20.11
N GLY A 244 6.53 -20.38 20.43
CA GLY A 244 6.56 -20.87 21.82
C GLY A 244 7.94 -20.69 22.44
N GLU A 245 8.02 -20.55 23.75
CA GLU A 245 9.31 -20.56 24.47
C GLU A 245 10.16 -21.71 23.90
N LYS A 246 11.37 -21.40 23.48
CA LYS A 246 12.32 -22.40 23.02
C LYS A 246 12.43 -23.44 24.11
N GLY A 247 11.72 -24.55 23.98
CA GLY A 247 12.20 -25.77 24.60
C GLY A 247 13.66 -25.83 24.18
N SER A 248 14.57 -25.81 25.13
CA SER A 248 16.02 -25.79 24.86
C SER A 248 16.30 -26.85 23.81
N ILE A 249 16.53 -26.41 22.55
CA ILE A 249 16.99 -27.31 21.52
C ILE A 249 18.37 -27.71 21.99
N SER A 250 18.43 -28.84 22.68
CA SER A 250 19.68 -29.53 22.94
C SER A 250 20.22 -29.96 21.58
N ILE A 251 20.90 -29.04 20.93
CA ILE A 251 21.62 -29.38 19.69
C ILE A 251 22.70 -30.33 20.13
N SER A 252 22.56 -31.61 19.76
CA SER A 252 23.55 -32.58 20.12
C SER A 252 24.92 -32.12 19.56
N PRO A 253 26.04 -32.37 20.26
CA PRO A 253 27.35 -31.99 19.77
C PRO A 253 27.63 -32.53 18.37
N ALA A 254 27.00 -33.64 17.99
CA ALA A 254 27.06 -34.22 16.64
C ALA A 254 26.35 -33.31 15.60
N ALA A 255 25.20 -32.69 15.92
CA ALA A 255 24.53 -31.79 15.00
C ALA A 255 25.30 -30.47 14.80
N ILE A 256 25.94 -29.97 15.86
CA ILE A 256 26.87 -28.83 15.77
C ILE A 256 28.04 -29.16 14.85
N ALA A 257 28.61 -30.34 15.00
CA ALA A 257 29.75 -30.79 14.18
C ALA A 257 29.39 -30.91 12.70
N VAL A 258 28.15 -31.35 12.38
CA VAL A 258 27.67 -31.43 10.98
C VAL A 258 27.48 -30.01 10.39
N VAL A 259 26.90 -29.09 11.13
CA VAL A 259 26.69 -27.70 10.66
C VAL A 259 28.04 -26.99 10.49
N VAL A 260 28.94 -27.12 11.46
CA VAL A 260 30.29 -26.53 11.37
C VAL A 260 31.08 -27.18 10.22
N GLY A 261 30.99 -28.49 10.05
CA GLY A 261 31.64 -29.19 8.94
C GLY A 261 31.11 -28.73 7.58
N ALA A 262 29.79 -28.60 7.43
CA ALA A 262 29.18 -28.11 6.20
C ALA A 262 29.59 -26.63 5.91
N PHE A 263 29.66 -25.80 6.94
CA PHE A 263 30.11 -24.41 6.82
C PHE A 263 31.57 -24.32 6.38
N VAL A 264 32.45 -25.14 6.97
CA VAL A 264 33.88 -25.19 6.58
C VAL A 264 34.03 -25.65 5.13
N ILE A 265 33.27 -26.68 4.70
CA ILE A 265 33.28 -27.15 3.31
C ILE A 265 32.78 -26.04 2.37
N TRP A 266 31.71 -25.31 2.75
CA TRP A 266 31.15 -24.21 1.96
C TRP A 266 32.16 -23.07 1.83
N VAL A 267 32.81 -22.65 2.92
CA VAL A 267 33.86 -21.61 2.91
C VAL A 267 35.07 -22.08 2.06
N ALA A 268 35.49 -23.35 2.16
CA ALA A 268 36.55 -23.87 1.34
C ALA A 268 36.19 -23.91 -0.15
N ALA A 269 34.91 -24.25 -0.47
CA ALA A 269 34.41 -24.23 -1.84
C ALA A 269 34.37 -22.77 -2.39
N LEU A 270 33.94 -21.80 -1.59
CA LEU A 270 34.00 -20.38 -1.97
C LEU A 270 35.43 -19.89 -2.19
N PHE A 271 36.38 -20.35 -1.37
CA PHE A 271 37.81 -20.02 -1.52
C PHE A 271 38.39 -20.58 -2.81
N LEU A 272 38.04 -21.84 -3.16
CA LEU A 272 38.45 -22.49 -4.39
C LEU A 272 37.81 -21.85 -5.63
N ILE A 273 36.53 -21.46 -5.55
CA ILE A 273 35.86 -20.75 -6.63
C ILE A 273 36.50 -19.38 -6.83
N ARG A 274 36.79 -18.64 -5.75
CA ARG A 274 37.46 -17.35 -5.81
C ARG A 274 38.86 -17.44 -6.41
N HIS A 275 39.62 -18.45 -6.06
CA HIS A 275 40.98 -18.66 -6.59
C HIS A 275 41.00 -19.08 -8.08
N LYS A 276 39.86 -19.67 -8.55
CA LYS A 276 39.69 -20.05 -9.96
C LYS A 276 39.14 -18.95 -10.85
N SER A 277 38.47 -17.91 -10.24
CA SER A 277 37.75 -16.86 -10.97
C SER A 277 38.55 -15.57 -11.17
N ASP A 278 39.70 -15.41 -10.51
CA ASP A 278 40.47 -14.14 -10.63
C ASP A 278 40.92 -13.86 -12.07
N GLY A 279 41.10 -14.89 -12.92
CA GLY A 279 41.40 -14.70 -14.34
C GLY A 279 40.17 -14.43 -15.23
N GLU A 280 38.98 -14.92 -14.87
CA GLU A 280 37.77 -14.71 -15.67
C GLU A 280 37.07 -13.37 -15.30
N ILE A 281 37.16 -12.96 -14.03
CA ILE A 281 36.60 -11.68 -13.57
C ILE A 281 37.36 -10.50 -14.18
N GLU A 282 38.69 -10.53 -14.26
CA GLU A 282 39.46 -9.48 -14.96
C GLU A 282 39.10 -9.40 -16.45
N SER A 283 38.83 -10.55 -17.10
CA SER A 283 38.34 -10.58 -18.47
C SER A 283 36.95 -9.98 -18.64
N MET A 284 36.02 -10.20 -17.70
CA MET A 284 34.67 -9.61 -17.72
C MET A 284 34.67 -8.13 -17.37
N ILE A 285 35.44 -7.70 -16.38
CA ILE A 285 35.60 -6.28 -16.03
C ILE A 285 36.20 -5.50 -17.21
N SER A 286 37.17 -6.06 -17.92
CA SER A 286 37.76 -5.47 -19.12
C SER A 286 36.75 -5.34 -20.27
N LYS A 287 35.73 -6.21 -20.35
CA LYS A 287 34.65 -6.10 -21.34
C LYS A 287 33.57 -5.08 -20.92
N LEU A 288 33.30 -4.94 -19.61
CA LEU A 288 32.34 -3.99 -19.09
C LEU A 288 32.87 -2.54 -19.06
N THR A 289 34.18 -2.34 -18.95
CA THR A 289 34.80 -1.01 -19.00
C THR A 289 34.98 -0.47 -20.41
N LYS A 290 34.62 -1.24 -21.45
CA LYS A 290 34.59 -0.79 -22.87
C LYS A 290 33.17 -0.48 -23.37
N GLY A 291 32.20 -0.27 -22.49
CA GLY A 291 30.88 0.24 -22.84
C GLY A 291 30.92 1.73 -23.27
N PRO A 292 29.90 2.19 -23.99
CA PRO A 292 29.90 3.53 -24.59
C PRO A 292 30.01 4.62 -23.53
N THR A 293 30.82 5.59 -23.79
CA THR A 293 31.02 6.79 -22.99
C THR A 293 29.71 7.58 -22.92
N SER A 294 29.11 7.65 -21.74
CA SER A 294 28.01 8.58 -21.48
C SER A 294 28.58 9.98 -21.25
N SER A 295 28.12 10.95 -22.02
CA SER A 295 28.34 12.35 -21.70
C SER A 295 27.33 12.78 -20.64
N ILE A 296 27.81 13.32 -19.54
CA ILE A 296 26.97 13.98 -18.54
C ILE A 296 26.83 15.42 -18.94
N ASP A 297 25.64 15.84 -19.32
CA ASP A 297 25.25 17.23 -19.40
C ASP A 297 24.00 17.43 -18.52
N ASP A 298 24.12 18.37 -17.57
CA ASP A 298 23.06 18.90 -16.71
C ASP A 298 22.23 17.92 -15.85
N GLY A 299 22.85 16.92 -15.25
CA GLY A 299 22.26 16.21 -14.08
C GLY A 299 21.05 15.30 -14.39
N VAL A 300 20.84 14.93 -15.64
CA VAL A 300 19.78 14.00 -16.06
C VAL A 300 20.40 12.75 -16.68
N LEU A 301 20.14 11.60 -16.08
CA LEU A 301 20.53 10.30 -16.66
C LEU A 301 19.50 9.91 -17.74
N VAL A 302 19.90 9.98 -19.01
CA VAL A 302 19.10 9.46 -20.12
C VAL A 302 19.60 8.07 -20.46
N ALA A 303 18.76 7.06 -20.24
CA ALA A 303 18.99 5.70 -20.73
C ALA A 303 18.46 5.61 -22.17
N GLU A 304 19.34 5.47 -23.15
CA GLU A 304 18.99 5.23 -24.54
C GLU A 304 18.92 3.70 -24.76
N PHE A 305 17.73 3.18 -25.03
CA PHE A 305 17.55 1.81 -25.52
C PHE A 305 17.85 1.80 -27.02
N VAL A 306 18.89 1.13 -27.42
CA VAL A 306 19.16 0.80 -28.84
C VAL A 306 18.49 -0.52 -29.15
N ASP A 307 17.47 -0.48 -30.01
CA ASP A 307 16.82 -1.67 -30.57
C ASP A 307 17.71 -2.25 -31.68
N GLU A 308 18.30 -3.41 -31.45
CA GLU A 308 19.01 -4.16 -32.47
C GLU A 308 18.05 -5.03 -33.27
N THR A 309 17.36 -4.44 -34.23
CA THR A 309 16.82 -5.20 -35.36
C THR A 309 17.33 -4.55 -36.66
N GLY A 310 18.45 -5.04 -37.13
CA GLY A 310 18.95 -4.79 -38.49
C GLY A 310 18.80 -6.03 -39.38
N PRO A 311 18.82 -5.88 -40.67
CA PRO A 311 18.23 -6.78 -41.68
C PRO A 311 18.92 -8.13 -41.81
#